data_1441616b8ccf6d1c541540ab431a612d
#
_entry.id   1441616b8ccf6d1c541540ab431a612d
#
_cell.length_a   1.000
_cell.length_b   1.000
_cell.length_c   1.000
_cell.angle_alpha   90.00
_cell.angle_beta   90.00
_cell.angle_gamma   90.00
#
_symmetry.space_group_name_H-M   'P 1'
#
loop_
_entity.id
_entity.type
_entity.pdbx_description
1 polymer ?
#
loop_
_entity_poly.entity_id
_entity_poly.type
_entity_poly.pdbx_seq_one_letter_code
_entity_poly.pdbx_strand_id
1 'polypeptide(L)'
;RKSQTAIDDYRDEGFIREALVNYLALLGWSTGSEDEVLSLDEIIERFDLADVNKAGAVFDRERLEWLNGQWIRRLDADDLVERLRPFLERDLAAGRIDRLPADDEVKALLPIIQERLPRLGAVGELVGFLWCEEIAIDPVVLVPKRWDAATTAEGLRAARKTIADIGEVSYEADELEPPLRALAEERGWKAGDLFMAIRVAVTGRTATPPLFDTLVALGKERSLDRLDRALTVLEGA
;
A
#
# COMPACT_ATOMS: atom_id res chain seq x y z
N ARG A 1 -6.48 -18.45 -23.75
CA ARG A 1 -6.23 -18.00 -22.35
C ARG A 1 -4.90 -18.62 -21.92
N LYS A 2 -3.84 -17.81 -21.84
CA LYS A 2 -2.64 -18.18 -21.09
C LYS A 2 -2.99 -18.02 -19.61
N SER A 3 -3.51 -19.05 -18.97
CA SER A 3 -3.54 -19.10 -17.52
C SER A 3 -2.11 -19.30 -17.05
N GLN A 4 -1.65 -18.49 -16.12
CA GLN A 4 -0.42 -18.71 -15.40
C GLN A 4 -0.51 -20.08 -14.74
N THR A 5 0.42 -20.96 -15.06
CA THR A 5 0.42 -22.35 -14.57
C THR A 5 1.78 -22.76 -14.01
N ALA A 6 2.82 -21.93 -14.25
CA ALA A 6 4.15 -22.17 -13.73
C ALA A 6 4.30 -21.55 -12.34
N ILE A 7 4.96 -22.24 -11.42
CA ILE A 7 5.28 -21.75 -10.08
C ILE A 7 6.10 -20.46 -10.15
N ASP A 8 6.98 -20.36 -11.14
CA ASP A 8 7.80 -19.17 -11.37
C ASP A 8 6.97 -17.92 -11.62
N ASP A 9 5.83 -18.02 -12.32
CA ASP A 9 4.93 -16.86 -12.54
C ASP A 9 4.41 -16.30 -11.20
N TYR A 10 4.02 -17.16 -10.27
CA TYR A 10 3.56 -16.76 -8.94
C TYR A 10 4.67 -16.16 -8.10
N ARG A 11 5.87 -16.76 -8.12
CA ARG A 11 7.05 -16.21 -7.45
C ARG A 11 7.37 -14.81 -7.99
N ASP A 12 7.36 -14.63 -9.30
CA ASP A 12 7.69 -13.35 -9.95
C ASP A 12 6.64 -12.27 -9.69
N GLU A 13 5.41 -12.65 -9.35
CA GLU A 13 4.39 -11.74 -8.85
C GLU A 13 4.50 -11.43 -7.34
N GLY A 14 5.28 -12.20 -6.60
CA GLY A 14 5.50 -12.01 -5.18
C GLY A 14 4.61 -12.84 -4.26
N PHE A 15 4.09 -13.97 -4.75
CA PHE A 15 3.56 -14.99 -3.87
C PHE A 15 4.70 -15.72 -3.16
N ILE A 16 4.58 -15.88 -1.84
CA ILE A 16 5.59 -16.56 -1.05
C ILE A 16 5.34 -18.06 -1.01
N ARG A 17 6.41 -18.85 -0.87
CA ARG A 17 6.35 -20.32 -0.91
C ARG A 17 5.42 -20.88 0.17
N GLU A 18 5.42 -20.30 1.36
CA GLU A 18 4.61 -20.71 2.49
C GLU A 18 3.12 -20.66 2.14
N ALA A 19 2.69 -19.57 1.51
CA ALA A 19 1.31 -19.38 1.07
C ALA A 19 0.93 -20.34 -0.06
N LEU A 20 1.81 -20.54 -1.04
CA LEU A 20 1.56 -21.45 -2.17
C LEU A 20 1.42 -22.90 -1.69
N VAL A 21 2.32 -23.37 -0.81
CA VAL A 21 2.25 -24.73 -0.26
C VAL A 21 0.97 -24.91 0.54
N ASN A 22 0.65 -23.96 1.43
CA ASN A 22 -0.56 -24.00 2.23
C ASN A 22 -1.83 -24.01 1.34
N TYR A 23 -1.90 -23.13 0.34
CA TYR A 23 -3.02 -23.07 -0.59
C TYR A 23 -3.22 -24.37 -1.37
N LEU A 24 -2.12 -24.95 -1.91
CA LEU A 24 -2.17 -26.17 -2.67
C LEU A 24 -2.60 -27.37 -1.80
N ALA A 25 -2.18 -27.43 -0.55
CA ALA A 25 -2.64 -28.43 0.40
C ALA A 25 -4.17 -28.36 0.58
N LEU A 26 -4.70 -27.13 0.79
CA LEU A 26 -6.14 -26.91 0.98
C LEU A 26 -6.98 -27.04 -0.30
N LEU A 27 -6.35 -27.11 -1.47
CA LEU A 27 -7.08 -27.15 -2.74
C LEU A 27 -7.92 -28.44 -2.91
N GLY A 28 -7.55 -29.51 -2.26
CA GLY A 28 -8.29 -30.78 -2.31
C GLY A 28 -8.44 -31.47 -0.96
N TRP A 29 -7.91 -30.88 0.10
CA TRP A 29 -7.91 -31.44 1.44
C TRP A 29 -8.53 -30.44 2.43
N SER A 30 -9.19 -30.93 3.47
CA SER A 30 -9.76 -30.13 4.56
C SER A 30 -9.20 -30.61 5.88
N THR A 31 -8.75 -29.67 6.70
CA THR A 31 -8.23 -29.93 8.06
C THR A 31 -9.30 -30.38 9.04
N GLY A 32 -10.58 -30.24 8.66
CA GLY A 32 -11.70 -30.40 9.60
C GLY A 32 -11.84 -29.27 10.63
N SER A 33 -11.00 -28.22 10.54
CA SER A 33 -11.06 -27.02 11.37
C SER A 33 -11.29 -25.78 10.50
N GLU A 34 -11.61 -24.63 11.14
CA GLU A 34 -11.74 -23.34 10.46
C GLU A 34 -10.36 -22.68 10.18
N ASP A 35 -9.27 -23.26 10.69
CA ASP A 35 -7.94 -22.75 10.48
C ASP A 35 -7.46 -23.01 9.04
N GLU A 36 -7.29 -21.94 8.27
CA GLU A 36 -6.79 -22.01 6.88
C GLU A 36 -5.31 -21.69 6.75
N VAL A 37 -4.69 -21.03 7.72
CA VAL A 37 -3.28 -20.61 7.65
C VAL A 37 -2.42 -21.61 8.42
N LEU A 38 -1.91 -22.61 7.70
CA LEU A 38 -1.17 -23.76 8.24
C LEU A 38 0.29 -23.73 7.80
N SER A 39 1.20 -23.89 8.73
CA SER A 39 2.62 -24.12 8.44
C SER A 39 2.83 -25.47 7.71
N LEU A 40 3.99 -25.61 7.08
CA LEU A 40 4.35 -26.88 6.43
C LEU A 40 4.36 -28.04 7.44
N ASP A 41 4.86 -27.81 8.67
CA ASP A 41 4.91 -28.84 9.72
C ASP A 41 3.50 -29.26 10.17
N GLU A 42 2.59 -28.29 10.34
CA GLU A 42 1.18 -28.56 10.65
C GLU A 42 0.47 -29.31 9.50
N ILE A 43 0.80 -28.99 8.25
CA ILE A 43 0.28 -29.70 7.09
C ILE A 43 0.79 -31.15 7.10
N ILE A 44 2.11 -31.37 7.31
CA ILE A 44 2.71 -32.71 7.35
C ILE A 44 2.10 -33.55 8.48
N GLU A 45 1.86 -32.95 9.66
CA GLU A 45 1.29 -33.65 10.81
C GLU A 45 -0.16 -34.08 10.58
N ARG A 46 -0.95 -33.25 9.90
CA ARG A 46 -2.42 -33.43 9.78
C ARG A 46 -2.87 -34.05 8.48
N PHE A 47 -2.02 -34.00 7.41
CA PHE A 47 -2.42 -34.44 6.07
C PHE A 47 -2.57 -35.95 6.00
N ASP A 48 -3.77 -36.41 5.59
CA ASP A 48 -4.03 -37.80 5.24
C ASP A 48 -4.61 -37.88 3.81
N LEU A 49 -4.08 -38.77 3.02
CA LEU A 49 -4.57 -39.03 1.66
C LEU A 49 -6.02 -39.54 1.64
N ALA A 50 -6.49 -40.16 2.74
CA ALA A 50 -7.86 -40.64 2.86
C ALA A 50 -8.86 -39.47 2.93
N ASP A 51 -8.44 -38.30 3.41
CA ASP A 51 -9.26 -37.10 3.59
C ASP A 51 -9.26 -36.19 2.35
N VAL A 52 -8.52 -36.57 1.29
CA VAL A 52 -8.48 -35.80 0.05
C VAL A 52 -9.80 -35.97 -0.71
N ASN A 53 -10.43 -34.84 -1.01
CA ASN A 53 -11.67 -34.81 -1.77
C ASN A 53 -11.43 -35.27 -3.23
N LYS A 54 -12.22 -36.20 -3.72
CA LYS A 54 -12.15 -36.72 -5.09
C LYS A 54 -12.80 -35.79 -6.13
N ALA A 55 -13.51 -34.75 -5.71
CA ALA A 55 -14.07 -33.75 -6.61
C ALA A 55 -12.97 -32.86 -7.17
N GLY A 56 -13.15 -32.39 -8.41
CA GLY A 56 -12.23 -31.44 -9.03
C GLY A 56 -12.19 -30.14 -8.24
N ALA A 57 -11.00 -29.73 -7.83
CA ALA A 57 -10.79 -28.44 -7.16
C ALA A 57 -10.74 -27.29 -8.18
N VAL A 58 -11.34 -26.17 -7.83
CA VAL A 58 -11.28 -24.94 -8.64
C VAL A 58 -10.22 -24.03 -8.04
N PHE A 59 -9.26 -23.61 -8.88
CA PHE A 59 -8.24 -22.67 -8.47
C PHE A 59 -8.86 -21.28 -8.29
N ASP A 60 -8.82 -20.77 -7.06
CA ASP A 60 -9.32 -19.45 -6.66
C ASP A 60 -8.13 -18.53 -6.35
N ARG A 61 -7.89 -17.57 -7.24
CA ARG A 61 -6.78 -16.63 -7.10
C ARG A 61 -6.99 -15.64 -5.95
N GLU A 62 -8.22 -15.19 -5.71
CA GLU A 62 -8.51 -14.24 -4.65
C GLU A 62 -8.24 -14.88 -3.28
N ARG A 63 -8.60 -16.15 -3.12
CA ARG A 63 -8.29 -16.91 -1.91
C ARG A 63 -6.77 -17.10 -1.73
N LEU A 64 -6.04 -17.37 -2.81
CA LEU A 64 -4.58 -17.45 -2.75
C LEU A 64 -3.96 -16.10 -2.34
N GLU A 65 -4.42 -14.98 -2.91
CA GLU A 65 -3.94 -13.64 -2.54
C GLU A 65 -4.25 -13.32 -1.07
N TRP A 66 -5.44 -13.64 -0.59
CA TRP A 66 -5.79 -13.48 0.82
C TRP A 66 -4.85 -14.30 1.72
N LEU A 67 -4.66 -15.57 1.40
CA LEU A 67 -3.77 -16.46 2.17
C LEU A 67 -2.32 -15.97 2.14
N ASN A 68 -1.86 -15.50 0.99
CA ASN A 68 -0.53 -14.92 0.86
C ASN A 68 -0.36 -13.67 1.74
N GLY A 69 -1.35 -12.78 1.80
CA GLY A 69 -1.37 -11.66 2.71
C GLY A 69 -1.32 -12.10 4.19
N GLN A 70 -2.03 -13.17 4.56
CA GLN A 70 -1.96 -13.72 5.93
C GLN A 70 -0.54 -14.21 6.28
N TRP A 71 0.15 -14.84 5.35
CA TRP A 71 1.51 -15.30 5.53
C TRP A 71 2.52 -14.14 5.57
N ILE A 72 2.36 -13.11 4.72
CA ILE A 72 3.21 -11.92 4.75
C ILE A 72 3.14 -11.23 6.12
N ARG A 73 1.95 -11.15 6.75
CA ARG A 73 1.77 -10.56 8.09
C ARG A 73 2.51 -11.32 9.19
N ARG A 74 2.84 -12.59 8.98
CA ARG A 74 3.57 -13.43 9.95
C ARG A 74 5.08 -13.33 9.82
N LEU A 75 5.59 -12.74 8.73
CA LEU A 75 7.02 -12.55 8.54
C LEU A 75 7.56 -11.53 9.53
N ASP A 76 8.75 -11.79 10.06
CA ASP A 76 9.47 -10.77 10.82
C ASP A 76 9.96 -9.64 9.90
N ALA A 77 10.32 -8.51 10.50
CA ALA A 77 10.64 -7.30 9.75
C ALA A 77 11.88 -7.47 8.84
N ASP A 78 12.90 -8.18 9.31
CA ASP A 78 14.15 -8.33 8.56
C ASP A 78 13.95 -9.30 7.37
N ASP A 79 13.25 -10.43 7.58
CA ASP A 79 12.88 -11.37 6.51
C ASP A 79 11.98 -10.70 5.47
N LEU A 80 11.01 -9.88 5.90
CA LEU A 80 10.13 -9.18 4.95
C LEU A 80 10.91 -8.16 4.11
N VAL A 81 11.81 -7.36 4.71
CA VAL A 81 12.65 -6.40 3.99
C VAL A 81 13.52 -7.12 2.95
N GLU A 82 14.18 -8.22 3.35
CA GLU A 82 15.00 -9.02 2.43
C GLU A 82 14.17 -9.53 1.23
N ARG A 83 12.98 -10.05 1.48
CA ARG A 83 12.08 -10.56 0.42
C ARG A 83 11.49 -9.46 -0.46
N LEU A 84 11.33 -8.23 0.03
CA LEU A 84 10.85 -7.09 -0.75
C LEU A 84 11.92 -6.52 -1.70
N ARG A 85 13.20 -6.66 -1.36
CA ARG A 85 14.32 -6.07 -2.11
C ARG A 85 14.31 -6.39 -3.61
N PRO A 86 14.16 -7.64 -4.07
CA PRO A 86 14.15 -7.96 -5.52
C PRO A 86 13.01 -7.25 -6.27
N PHE A 87 11.89 -6.99 -5.61
CA PHE A 87 10.76 -6.29 -6.22
C PHE A 87 11.01 -4.79 -6.33
N LEU A 88 11.66 -4.19 -5.33
CA LEU A 88 12.09 -2.80 -5.37
C LEU A 88 13.19 -2.56 -6.40
N GLU A 89 14.14 -3.48 -6.54
CA GLU A 89 15.16 -3.45 -7.60
C GLU A 89 14.53 -3.54 -8.99
N ARG A 90 13.52 -4.39 -9.16
CA ARG A 90 12.76 -4.48 -10.40
C ARG A 90 11.96 -3.20 -10.68
N ASP A 91 11.42 -2.55 -9.64
CA ASP A 91 10.71 -1.28 -9.78
C ASP A 91 11.67 -0.15 -10.17
N LEU A 92 12.88 -0.12 -9.62
CA LEU A 92 13.93 0.80 -10.03
C LEU A 92 14.33 0.55 -11.49
N ALA A 93 14.62 -0.69 -11.86
CA ALA A 93 15.00 -1.05 -13.24
C ALA A 93 13.90 -0.71 -14.26
N ALA A 94 12.64 -0.72 -13.85
CA ALA A 94 11.49 -0.35 -14.68
C ALA A 94 11.15 1.15 -14.64
N GLY A 95 11.91 1.98 -13.91
CA GLY A 95 11.66 3.41 -13.76
C GLY A 95 10.36 3.74 -13.01
N ARG A 96 9.90 2.83 -12.15
CA ARG A 96 8.70 3.06 -11.30
C ARG A 96 9.05 3.76 -9.98
N ILE A 97 10.32 3.72 -9.60
CA ILE A 97 10.93 4.51 -8.52
C ILE A 97 12.26 5.06 -9.04
N ASP A 98 12.72 6.20 -8.50
CA ASP A 98 13.92 6.89 -8.99
C ASP A 98 15.17 6.45 -8.22
N ARG A 99 15.01 5.87 -7.04
CA ARG A 99 16.11 5.31 -6.23
C ARG A 99 15.69 4.06 -5.48
N LEU A 100 16.66 3.20 -5.21
CA LEU A 100 16.45 2.07 -4.30
C LEU A 100 16.47 2.58 -2.84
N PRO A 101 15.42 2.29 -2.03
CA PRO A 101 15.45 2.64 -0.61
C PRO A 101 16.47 1.80 0.17
N ALA A 102 16.99 2.36 1.25
CA ALA A 102 17.75 1.60 2.23
C ALA A 102 16.82 0.67 3.04
N ASP A 103 17.38 -0.41 3.61
CA ASP A 103 16.60 -1.38 4.38
C ASP A 103 15.88 -0.74 5.56
N ASP A 104 16.54 0.20 6.26
CA ASP A 104 15.95 0.91 7.38
C ASP A 104 14.75 1.78 6.96
N GLU A 105 14.79 2.37 5.75
CA GLU A 105 13.64 3.12 5.20
C GLU A 105 12.46 2.19 4.93
N VAL A 106 12.71 1.02 4.33
CA VAL A 106 11.67 0.02 4.09
C VAL A 106 11.11 -0.50 5.41
N LYS A 107 11.99 -0.81 6.37
CA LYS A 107 11.63 -1.31 7.70
C LYS A 107 10.76 -0.32 8.47
N ALA A 108 11.04 0.98 8.38
CA ALA A 108 10.22 2.02 8.99
C ALA A 108 8.79 2.09 8.42
N LEU A 109 8.58 1.64 7.18
CA LEU A 109 7.26 1.62 6.54
C LEU A 109 6.45 0.35 6.86
N LEU A 110 7.08 -0.74 7.34
CA LEU A 110 6.38 -2.01 7.56
C LEU A 110 5.12 -1.89 8.42
N PRO A 111 5.08 -1.10 9.51
CA PRO A 111 3.86 -0.96 10.33
C PRO A 111 2.63 -0.49 9.53
N ILE A 112 2.83 0.26 8.45
CA ILE A 112 1.74 0.83 7.65
C ILE A 112 1.47 0.06 6.35
N ILE A 113 2.41 -0.79 5.89
CA ILE A 113 2.29 -1.49 4.61
C ILE A 113 2.09 -3.00 4.74
N GLN A 114 2.67 -3.66 5.75
CA GLN A 114 2.69 -5.13 5.86
C GLN A 114 1.30 -5.74 5.84
N GLU A 115 0.35 -5.17 6.55
CA GLU A 115 -1.04 -5.65 6.57
C GLU A 115 -1.79 -5.44 5.25
N ARG A 116 -1.27 -4.55 4.38
CA ARG A 116 -1.89 -4.18 3.11
C ARG A 116 -1.27 -4.84 1.90
N LEU A 117 -0.18 -5.60 2.10
CA LEU A 117 0.50 -6.29 1.02
C LEU A 117 -0.20 -7.63 0.72
N PRO A 118 -0.92 -7.76 -0.39
CA PRO A 118 -1.47 -9.04 -0.81
C PRO A 118 -0.38 -9.97 -1.37
N ARG A 119 0.70 -9.38 -1.89
CA ARG A 119 1.87 -10.05 -2.48
C ARG A 119 3.07 -9.08 -2.45
N LEU A 120 4.28 -9.62 -2.41
CA LEU A 120 5.50 -8.81 -2.31
C LEU A 120 5.66 -7.86 -3.51
N GLY A 121 5.28 -8.29 -4.70
CA GLY A 121 5.36 -7.49 -5.93
C GLY A 121 4.45 -6.25 -5.95
N ALA A 122 3.53 -6.12 -4.98
CA ALA A 122 2.65 -4.95 -4.87
C ALA A 122 3.30 -3.77 -4.12
N VAL A 123 4.53 -3.93 -3.59
CA VAL A 123 5.18 -2.90 -2.75
C VAL A 123 5.34 -1.56 -3.48
N GLY A 124 5.80 -1.58 -4.73
CA GLY A 124 5.95 -0.36 -5.54
C GLY A 124 4.62 0.31 -5.88
N GLU A 125 3.57 -0.49 -6.11
CA GLU A 125 2.21 0.02 -6.28
C GLU A 125 1.69 0.67 -4.98
N LEU A 126 2.07 0.15 -3.83
CA LEU A 126 1.59 0.64 -2.54
C LEU A 126 2.31 1.90 -2.08
N VAL A 127 3.65 1.92 -2.15
CA VAL A 127 4.47 3.00 -1.56
C VAL A 127 5.59 3.52 -2.47
N GLY A 128 5.71 3.06 -3.71
CA GLY A 128 6.78 3.47 -4.63
C GLY A 128 6.88 5.00 -4.82
N PHE A 129 5.76 5.72 -4.75
CA PHE A 129 5.74 7.18 -4.81
C PHE A 129 6.64 7.86 -3.75
N LEU A 130 6.96 7.18 -2.65
CA LEU A 130 7.87 7.71 -1.62
C LEU A 130 9.31 7.85 -2.13
N TRP A 131 9.69 7.09 -3.14
CA TRP A 131 11.04 7.06 -3.71
C TRP A 131 11.11 7.68 -5.11
N CYS A 132 10.07 8.44 -5.50
CA CYS A 132 10.03 9.23 -6.71
C CYS A 132 10.29 10.71 -6.38
N GLU A 133 11.14 11.37 -7.16
CA GLU A 133 11.34 12.82 -7.07
C GLU A 133 10.09 13.56 -7.52
N GLU A 134 9.51 13.10 -8.63
CA GLU A 134 8.27 13.61 -9.16
C GLU A 134 7.20 12.52 -9.23
N ILE A 135 5.96 12.95 -9.06
CA ILE A 135 4.78 12.11 -9.22
C ILE A 135 3.86 12.68 -10.27
N ALA A 136 3.25 11.82 -11.06
CA ALA A 136 2.21 12.25 -11.99
C ALA A 136 0.93 12.57 -11.19
N ILE A 137 0.40 13.78 -11.38
CA ILE A 137 -0.86 14.23 -10.78
C ILE A 137 -1.87 14.43 -11.91
N ASP A 138 -2.93 13.63 -11.91
CA ASP A 138 -4.06 13.82 -12.82
C ASP A 138 -5.00 14.90 -12.23
N PRO A 139 -5.19 16.06 -12.90
CA PRO A 139 -6.04 17.12 -12.39
C PRO A 139 -7.50 16.68 -12.18
N VAL A 140 -7.99 15.71 -12.97
CA VAL A 140 -9.35 15.17 -12.81
C VAL A 140 -9.46 14.33 -11.53
N VAL A 141 -8.43 13.56 -11.19
CA VAL A 141 -8.38 12.72 -9.99
C VAL A 141 -8.12 13.57 -8.75
N LEU A 142 -7.38 14.69 -8.88
CA LEU A 142 -7.05 15.62 -7.81
C LEU A 142 -8.29 16.32 -7.23
N VAL A 143 -9.33 16.53 -8.04
CA VAL A 143 -10.56 17.19 -7.63
C VAL A 143 -11.53 16.17 -7.01
N PRO A 144 -11.83 16.27 -5.70
CA PRO A 144 -12.82 15.39 -5.06
C PRO A 144 -14.20 15.51 -5.70
N LYS A 145 -14.97 14.42 -5.73
CA LYS A 145 -16.29 14.36 -6.42
C LYS A 145 -17.28 15.47 -6.05
N ARG A 146 -17.14 16.05 -4.85
CA ARG A 146 -18.05 17.09 -4.33
C ARG A 146 -17.49 18.50 -4.44
N TRP A 147 -16.28 18.65 -4.96
CA TRP A 147 -15.58 19.91 -5.11
C TRP A 147 -15.40 20.25 -6.59
N ASP A 148 -15.07 21.49 -6.85
CA ASP A 148 -14.54 21.96 -8.10
C ASP A 148 -13.04 22.29 -7.98
N ALA A 149 -12.41 22.68 -9.06
CA ALA A 149 -10.97 23.02 -9.07
C ALA A 149 -10.65 24.22 -8.15
N ALA A 150 -11.53 25.23 -8.08
CA ALA A 150 -11.34 26.41 -7.25
C ALA A 150 -11.38 26.05 -5.75
N THR A 151 -12.39 25.26 -5.34
CA THR A 151 -12.51 24.75 -3.96
C THR A 151 -11.35 23.85 -3.60
N THR A 152 -10.90 23.00 -4.54
CA THR A 152 -9.75 22.12 -4.33
C THR A 152 -8.47 22.93 -4.12
N ALA A 153 -8.22 23.94 -4.95
CA ALA A 153 -7.07 24.82 -4.79
C ALA A 153 -7.10 25.60 -3.46
N GLU A 154 -8.27 26.09 -3.05
CA GLU A 154 -8.43 26.74 -1.73
C GLU A 154 -8.11 25.75 -0.60
N GLY A 155 -8.66 24.53 -0.67
CA GLY A 155 -8.43 23.47 0.31
C GLY A 155 -6.95 23.10 0.43
N LEU A 156 -6.27 22.89 -0.70
CA LEU A 156 -4.85 22.57 -0.73
C LEU A 156 -3.97 23.71 -0.21
N ARG A 157 -4.27 25.00 -0.53
CA ARG A 157 -3.54 26.16 0.03
C ARG A 157 -3.71 26.24 1.53
N ALA A 158 -4.93 26.05 2.03
CA ALA A 158 -5.20 26.09 3.47
C ALA A 158 -4.51 24.92 4.19
N ALA A 159 -4.60 23.69 3.66
CA ALA A 159 -3.91 22.53 4.20
C ALA A 159 -2.39 22.70 4.20
N ARG A 160 -1.82 23.22 3.10
CA ARG A 160 -0.38 23.51 3.01
C ARG A 160 0.07 24.47 4.12
N LYS A 161 -0.70 25.54 4.37
CA LYS A 161 -0.40 26.49 5.45
C LYS A 161 -0.46 25.80 6.82
N THR A 162 -1.52 25.04 7.07
CA THR A 162 -1.68 24.29 8.34
C THR A 162 -0.50 23.34 8.56
N ILE A 163 -0.09 22.58 7.53
CA ILE A 163 1.07 21.67 7.60
C ILE A 163 2.37 22.45 7.82
N ALA A 164 2.55 23.59 7.16
CA ALA A 164 3.74 24.42 7.33
C ALA A 164 3.90 24.96 8.76
N ASP A 165 2.79 25.26 9.42
CA ASP A 165 2.77 25.81 10.80
C ASP A 165 3.08 24.72 11.87
N ILE A 166 3.01 23.43 11.54
CA ILE A 166 3.39 22.33 12.45
C ILE A 166 4.92 22.28 12.57
N GLY A 167 5.46 22.21 13.79
CA GLY A 167 6.90 22.10 14.04
C GLY A 167 7.48 20.79 13.53
N GLU A 168 8.77 20.80 13.16
CA GLU A 168 9.46 19.57 12.67
C GLU A 168 9.42 18.42 13.70
N VAL A 169 9.59 18.76 14.99
CA VAL A 169 9.57 17.77 16.09
C VAL A 169 8.18 17.17 16.31
N SER A 170 7.14 17.87 15.87
CA SER A 170 5.72 17.46 16.01
C SER A 170 5.14 16.95 14.68
N TYR A 171 5.98 16.60 13.70
CA TYR A 171 5.50 16.11 12.41
C TYR A 171 5.21 14.61 12.48
N GLU A 172 4.18 14.27 13.25
CA GLU A 172 3.72 12.91 13.52
C GLU A 172 2.24 12.78 13.12
N ALA A 173 1.79 11.55 12.84
CA ALA A 173 0.44 11.31 12.30
C ALA A 173 -0.67 11.86 13.22
N ASP A 174 -0.54 11.65 14.53
CA ASP A 174 -1.49 12.10 15.55
C ASP A 174 -1.51 13.63 15.73
N GLU A 175 -0.45 14.31 15.35
CA GLU A 175 -0.34 15.78 15.41
C GLU A 175 -0.78 16.45 14.09
N LEU A 176 -0.75 15.72 12.98
CA LEU A 176 -1.18 16.19 11.66
C LEU A 176 -2.71 16.15 11.49
N GLU A 177 -3.38 15.10 11.97
CA GLU A 177 -4.81 14.93 11.75
C GLU A 177 -5.69 15.98 12.42
N PRO A 178 -5.54 16.32 13.72
CA PRO A 178 -6.45 17.23 14.41
C PRO A 178 -6.54 18.62 13.76
N PRO A 179 -5.42 19.33 13.44
CA PRO A 179 -5.51 20.65 12.83
C PRO A 179 -6.09 20.64 11.41
N LEU A 180 -5.84 19.58 10.62
CA LEU A 180 -6.44 19.46 9.29
C LEU A 180 -7.93 19.12 9.35
N ARG A 181 -8.36 18.38 10.36
CA ARG A 181 -9.77 18.11 10.63
C ARG A 181 -10.50 19.38 11.09
N ALA A 182 -9.90 20.15 11.99
CA ALA A 182 -10.42 21.43 12.45
C ALA A 182 -10.54 22.44 11.29
N LEU A 183 -9.54 22.49 10.40
CA LEU A 183 -9.58 23.32 9.19
C LEU A 183 -10.79 22.96 8.31
N ALA A 184 -11.04 21.68 8.09
CA ALA A 184 -12.19 21.25 7.29
C ALA A 184 -13.52 21.66 7.93
N GLU A 185 -13.64 21.52 9.25
CA GLU A 185 -14.81 21.90 10.02
C GLU A 185 -15.06 23.41 10.00
N GLU A 186 -14.02 24.23 10.21
CA GLU A 186 -14.08 25.70 10.14
C GLU A 186 -14.58 26.19 8.78
N ARG A 187 -14.16 25.52 7.70
CA ARG A 187 -14.55 25.85 6.32
C ARG A 187 -15.87 25.23 5.87
N GLY A 188 -16.52 24.42 6.71
CA GLY A 188 -17.73 23.70 6.38
C GLY A 188 -17.52 22.58 5.33
N TRP A 189 -16.28 22.10 5.17
CA TRP A 189 -15.94 21.01 4.26
C TRP A 189 -16.06 19.65 4.96
N LYS A 190 -16.31 18.61 4.16
CA LYS A 190 -16.15 17.25 4.69
C LYS A 190 -14.67 16.92 4.76
N ALA A 191 -14.18 16.53 5.93
CA ALA A 191 -12.78 16.18 6.14
C ALA A 191 -12.27 15.14 5.12
N GLY A 192 -13.13 14.16 4.74
CA GLY A 192 -12.77 13.16 3.74
C GLY A 192 -12.49 13.73 2.35
N ASP A 193 -13.13 14.84 1.93
CA ASP A 193 -12.85 15.48 0.65
C ASP A 193 -11.50 16.22 0.71
N LEU A 194 -11.22 16.97 1.79
CA LEU A 194 -9.93 17.60 2.03
C LEU A 194 -8.80 16.57 2.08
N PHE A 195 -8.99 15.48 2.82
CA PHE A 195 -7.99 14.41 2.96
C PHE A 195 -7.75 13.68 1.63
N MET A 196 -8.78 13.53 0.81
CA MET A 196 -8.62 12.95 -0.53
C MET A 196 -7.81 13.88 -1.44
N ALA A 197 -8.10 15.20 -1.43
CA ALA A 197 -7.32 16.16 -2.21
C ALA A 197 -5.83 16.15 -1.79
N ILE A 198 -5.55 16.20 -0.47
CA ILE A 198 -4.17 16.11 0.04
C ILE A 198 -3.52 14.80 -0.39
N ARG A 199 -4.22 13.65 -0.25
CA ARG A 199 -3.70 12.34 -0.64
C ARG A 199 -3.28 12.31 -2.11
N VAL A 200 -4.15 12.74 -3.01
CA VAL A 200 -3.84 12.76 -4.44
C VAL A 200 -2.71 13.75 -4.74
N ALA A 201 -2.70 14.91 -4.10
CA ALA A 201 -1.65 15.92 -4.26
C ALA A 201 -0.27 15.37 -3.89
N VAL A 202 -0.14 14.60 -2.81
CA VAL A 202 1.16 14.13 -2.33
C VAL A 202 1.57 12.76 -2.86
N THR A 203 0.64 11.98 -3.45
CA THR A 203 0.91 10.60 -3.89
C THR A 203 0.56 10.32 -5.36
N GLY A 204 -0.25 11.17 -6.01
CA GLY A 204 -0.84 10.93 -7.32
C GLY A 204 -1.93 9.85 -7.32
N ARG A 205 -2.41 9.38 -6.15
CA ARG A 205 -3.27 8.20 -6.02
C ARG A 205 -4.43 8.43 -5.07
N THR A 206 -5.54 7.75 -5.31
CA THR A 206 -6.72 7.76 -4.42
C THR A 206 -6.65 6.71 -3.30
N ALA A 207 -5.86 5.64 -3.51
CA ALA A 207 -5.67 4.54 -2.56
C ALA A 207 -4.17 4.42 -2.20
N THR A 208 -3.85 4.59 -0.91
CA THR A 208 -2.50 4.53 -0.33
C THR A 208 -2.61 4.01 1.11
N PRO A 209 -1.51 3.78 1.83
CA PRO A 209 -1.54 3.67 3.29
C PRO A 209 -2.24 4.87 3.95
N PRO A 210 -2.50 4.89 5.26
CA PRO A 210 -3.17 5.99 5.93
C PRO A 210 -2.50 7.32 5.58
N LEU A 211 -3.30 8.38 5.37
CA LEU A 211 -2.81 9.65 4.86
C LEU A 211 -1.73 10.27 5.75
N PHE A 212 -1.97 10.30 7.05
CA PHE A 212 -1.08 11.00 7.98
C PHE A 212 0.25 10.26 8.15
N ASP A 213 0.22 8.91 8.23
CA ASP A 213 1.44 8.09 8.19
C ASP A 213 2.20 8.28 6.87
N THR A 214 1.47 8.44 5.75
CA THR A 214 2.07 8.72 4.45
C THR A 214 2.77 10.09 4.42
N LEU A 215 2.17 11.12 5.02
CA LEU A 215 2.79 12.46 5.14
C LEU A 215 4.06 12.39 6.00
N VAL A 216 4.01 11.67 7.12
CA VAL A 216 5.19 11.47 7.99
C VAL A 216 6.31 10.75 7.23
N ALA A 217 5.99 9.65 6.54
CA ALA A 217 6.95 8.90 5.75
C ALA A 217 7.56 9.72 4.58
N LEU A 218 6.77 10.62 3.99
CA LEU A 218 7.23 11.52 2.93
C LEU A 218 8.13 12.63 3.48
N GLY A 219 7.89 13.05 4.71
CA GLY A 219 8.52 14.20 5.37
C GLY A 219 7.85 15.51 5.02
N LYS A 220 8.01 16.50 5.91
CA LYS A 220 7.34 17.80 5.81
C LYS A 220 7.69 18.57 4.55
N GLU A 221 8.99 18.71 4.26
CA GLU A 221 9.48 19.48 3.11
C GLU A 221 8.90 18.94 1.78
N ARG A 222 9.01 17.64 1.56
CA ARG A 222 8.48 17.01 0.34
C ARG A 222 6.96 17.03 0.27
N SER A 223 6.29 16.96 1.41
CA SER A 223 4.83 17.11 1.46
C SER A 223 4.40 18.50 0.99
N LEU A 224 5.08 19.55 1.47
CA LEU A 224 4.80 20.94 1.05
C LEU A 224 5.13 21.18 -0.43
N ASP A 225 6.28 20.69 -0.92
CA ASP A 225 6.65 20.77 -2.34
C ASP A 225 5.61 20.11 -3.26
N ARG A 226 5.14 18.90 -2.89
CA ARG A 226 4.11 18.21 -3.68
C ARG A 226 2.76 18.92 -3.66
N LEU A 227 2.38 19.53 -2.55
CA LEU A 227 1.18 20.37 -2.49
C LEU A 227 1.30 21.60 -3.40
N ASP A 228 2.47 22.25 -3.45
CA ASP A 228 2.73 23.37 -4.34
C ASP A 228 2.66 22.97 -5.82
N ARG A 229 3.23 21.81 -6.17
CA ARG A 229 3.13 21.25 -7.53
C ARG A 229 1.68 20.92 -7.91
N ALA A 230 0.90 20.33 -6.98
CA ALA A 230 -0.52 20.04 -7.21
C ALA A 230 -1.33 21.32 -7.46
N LEU A 231 -1.03 22.42 -6.73
CA LEU A 231 -1.64 23.72 -6.98
C LEU A 231 -1.32 24.26 -8.38
N THR A 232 -0.06 24.13 -8.82
CA THR A 232 0.35 24.51 -10.18
C THR A 232 -0.39 23.72 -11.25
N VAL A 233 -0.61 22.42 -11.03
CA VAL A 233 -1.40 21.57 -11.95
C VAL A 233 -2.85 22.06 -12.08
N LEU A 234 -3.48 22.46 -10.95
CA LEU A 234 -4.85 22.98 -10.98
C LEU A 234 -4.96 24.35 -11.66
N GLU A 235 -3.94 25.19 -11.55
CA GLU A 235 -3.90 26.53 -12.17
C GLU A 235 -3.61 26.49 -13.68
N GLY A 236 -3.02 25.40 -14.14
CA GLY A 236 -2.69 25.19 -15.57
C GLY A 236 -3.70 24.34 -16.35
N ALA A 237 -4.73 23.81 -15.69
CA ALA A 237 -5.78 22.97 -16.28
C ALA A 237 -7.06 23.78 -16.51
#